data_f4ca916265aa346a9ec6c0dcf8e50873
#
_entry.id   f4ca916265aa346a9ec6c0dcf8e50873
#
_cell.length_a   1.000
_cell.length_b   1.000
_cell.length_c   1.000
_cell.angle_alpha   90.00
_cell.angle_beta   90.00
_cell.angle_gamma   90.00
#
_symmetry.space_group_name_H-M   'P 1'
#
loop_
_entity.id
_entity.type
_entity.pdbx_description
1 polymer ?
#
loop_
_entity_poly.entity_id
_entity_poly.type
_entity_poly.pdbx_seq_one_letter_code
_entity_poly.pdbx_strand_id
1 'polypeptide(L)'
;MAYGIIHQWPGGTKEQYEASIAAVHPSRETLPPGQIFHAAGPSAGGWTIVAVHESKESWESFRDGTLLPRLTAGVEGGFQTPPQETAFDVYNLQP
;
A
#
# COMPACT_ATOMS: atom_id res chain seq x y z
N MET A 1 17.71 0.89 -6.82
CA MET A 1 17.60 0.76 -5.36
C MET A 1 16.13 0.56 -5.03
N ALA A 2 15.85 -0.40 -4.17
CA ALA A 2 14.48 -0.65 -3.74
C ALA A 2 13.91 0.57 -3.01
N TYR A 3 12.59 0.72 -3.07
CA TYR A 3 11.91 1.89 -2.54
C TYR A 3 10.80 1.46 -1.58
N GLY A 4 10.82 1.98 -0.37
CA GLY A 4 9.87 1.61 0.67
C GLY A 4 8.80 2.65 0.88
N ILE A 5 7.58 2.20 1.15
CA ILE A 5 6.43 3.06 1.39
C ILE A 5 5.76 2.60 2.68
N ILE A 6 5.53 3.54 3.58
CA ILE A 6 4.76 3.29 4.79
C ILE A 6 3.50 4.14 4.70
N HIS A 7 2.36 3.51 4.77
CA HIS A 7 1.06 4.18 4.84
C HIS A 7 0.43 3.94 6.19
N GLN A 8 -0.05 5.00 6.82
CA GLN A 8 -0.76 4.91 8.10
C GLN A 8 -2.11 5.59 7.97
N TRP A 9 -3.16 4.89 8.40
CA TRP A 9 -4.53 5.40 8.42
C TRP A 9 -5.01 5.51 9.86
N PRO A 10 -5.04 6.71 10.45
CA PRO A 10 -5.67 6.89 11.76
C PRO A 10 -7.12 6.44 11.71
N GLY A 11 -7.52 5.60 12.67
CA GLY A 11 -8.86 5.04 12.68
C GLY A 11 -9.12 3.95 11.65
N GLY A 12 -8.13 3.54 10.88
CA GLY A 12 -8.29 2.51 9.87
C GLY A 12 -8.57 1.14 10.47
N THR A 13 -9.28 0.29 9.73
CA THR A 13 -9.72 -1.02 10.19
C THR A 13 -9.29 -2.12 9.23
N LYS A 14 -9.32 -3.36 9.75
CA LYS A 14 -9.05 -4.55 8.94
C LYS A 14 -10.01 -4.65 7.77
N GLU A 15 -11.28 -4.36 8.00
CA GLU A 15 -12.31 -4.45 6.96
C GLU A 15 -12.05 -3.45 5.84
N GLN A 16 -11.64 -2.24 6.19
CA GLN A 16 -11.27 -1.22 5.19
C GLN A 16 -10.05 -1.65 4.40
N TYR A 17 -9.06 -2.25 5.07
CA TYR A 17 -7.89 -2.77 4.40
C TYR A 17 -8.23 -3.88 3.42
N GLU A 18 -9.03 -4.86 3.84
CA GLU A 18 -9.42 -5.98 2.98
C GLU A 18 -10.14 -5.50 1.73
N ALA A 19 -11.07 -4.55 1.86
CA ALA A 19 -11.77 -4.00 0.72
C ALA A 19 -10.82 -3.23 -0.21
N SER A 20 -9.91 -2.45 0.35
CA SER A 20 -8.96 -1.65 -0.44
C SER A 20 -7.96 -2.53 -1.19
N ILE A 21 -7.42 -3.55 -0.52
CA ILE A 21 -6.43 -4.42 -1.14
C ILE A 21 -7.04 -5.25 -2.27
N ALA A 22 -8.29 -5.68 -2.12
CA ALA A 22 -8.98 -6.41 -3.17
C ALA A 22 -9.15 -5.58 -4.45
N ALA A 23 -9.19 -4.25 -4.32
CA ALA A 23 -9.33 -3.36 -5.46
C ALA A 23 -8.01 -3.11 -6.19
N VAL A 24 -6.86 -3.23 -5.53
CA VAL A 24 -5.57 -2.80 -6.10
C VAL A 24 -4.55 -3.93 -6.29
N HIS A 25 -4.73 -5.08 -5.65
CA HIS A 25 -3.87 -6.24 -5.86
C HIS A 25 -4.56 -7.23 -6.82
N PRO A 26 -3.78 -7.93 -7.68
CA PRO A 26 -4.37 -8.92 -8.59
C PRO A 26 -5.05 -10.06 -7.86
N SER A 27 -4.49 -10.47 -6.71
CA SER A 27 -5.05 -11.50 -5.84
C SER A 27 -4.43 -11.37 -4.46
N ARG A 28 -4.97 -12.10 -3.48
CA ARG A 28 -4.41 -12.11 -2.13
C ARG A 28 -2.98 -12.67 -2.07
N GLU A 29 -2.62 -13.50 -3.05
CA GLU A 29 -1.35 -14.21 -3.05
C GLU A 29 -0.35 -13.63 -4.04
N THR A 30 -0.76 -12.64 -4.84
CA THR A 30 0.06 -12.08 -5.89
C THR A 30 0.22 -10.57 -5.68
N LEU A 31 1.45 -10.13 -5.52
CA LEU A 31 1.74 -8.70 -5.42
C LEU A 31 1.63 -8.04 -6.80
N PRO A 32 1.33 -6.73 -6.85
CA PRO A 32 1.38 -5.98 -8.11
C PRO A 32 2.78 -6.06 -8.72
N PRO A 33 2.89 -5.92 -10.05
CA PRO A 33 4.21 -5.91 -10.69
C PRO A 33 5.15 -4.90 -10.03
N GLY A 34 6.37 -5.33 -9.74
CA GLY A 34 7.39 -4.49 -9.13
C GLY A 34 7.33 -4.38 -7.61
N GLN A 35 6.24 -4.77 -6.97
CA GLN A 35 6.19 -4.83 -5.52
C GLN A 35 6.80 -6.15 -5.05
N ILE A 36 7.78 -6.06 -4.14
CA ILE A 36 8.54 -7.23 -3.71
C ILE A 36 8.31 -7.60 -2.24
N PHE A 37 7.60 -6.76 -1.49
CA PHE A 37 7.28 -7.02 -0.10
C PHE A 37 6.04 -6.25 0.29
N HIS A 38 5.20 -6.85 1.12
CA HIS A 38 3.99 -6.20 1.63
C HIS A 38 3.66 -6.77 3.00
N ALA A 39 3.50 -5.88 3.97
CA ALA A 39 3.05 -6.27 5.30
C ALA A 39 2.03 -5.24 5.79
N ALA A 40 1.03 -5.69 6.53
CA ALA A 40 -0.02 -4.80 7.01
C ALA A 40 -0.58 -5.33 8.32
N GLY A 41 -1.05 -4.43 9.16
CA GLY A 41 -1.67 -4.82 10.42
C GLY A 41 -2.16 -3.64 11.23
N PRO A 42 -2.89 -3.92 12.31
CA PRO A 42 -3.33 -2.86 13.22
C PRO A 42 -2.14 -2.25 13.93
N SER A 43 -2.19 -0.96 14.11
CA SER A 43 -1.17 -0.20 14.82
C SER A 43 -1.85 0.80 15.75
N ALA A 44 -1.07 1.48 16.58
CA ALA A 44 -1.64 2.41 17.56
C ALA A 44 -2.54 3.43 16.87
N GLY A 45 -3.83 3.40 17.21
CA GLY A 45 -4.81 4.33 16.68
C GLY A 45 -5.29 4.09 15.26
N GLY A 46 -4.93 2.95 14.62
CA GLY A 46 -5.39 2.71 13.27
C GLY A 46 -4.76 1.50 12.57
N TRP A 47 -4.34 1.70 11.33
CA TRP A 47 -3.83 0.63 10.47
C TRP A 47 -2.56 1.09 9.77
N THR A 48 -1.57 0.19 9.65
CA THR A 48 -0.28 0.48 9.00
C THR A 48 -0.02 -0.54 7.89
N ILE A 49 0.46 -0.06 6.75
CA ILE A 49 0.92 -0.89 5.63
C ILE A 49 2.36 -0.52 5.35
N VAL A 50 3.20 -1.54 5.13
CA VAL A 50 4.56 -1.37 4.64
C VAL A 50 4.68 -2.12 3.32
N ALA A 51 5.08 -1.42 2.27
CA ALA A 51 5.30 -2.02 0.96
C ALA A 51 6.68 -1.65 0.46
N VAL A 52 7.34 -2.56 -0.25
CA VAL A 52 8.62 -2.29 -0.88
C VAL A 52 8.50 -2.62 -2.36
N HIS A 53 8.91 -1.67 -3.19
CA HIS A 53 8.99 -1.83 -4.64
C HIS A 53 10.44 -1.97 -5.06
N GLU A 54 10.67 -2.58 -6.21
CA GLU A 54 12.03 -2.78 -6.72
C GLU A 54 12.72 -1.46 -7.08
N SER A 55 11.96 -0.37 -7.30
CA SER A 55 12.49 0.95 -7.58
C SER A 55 11.44 2.02 -7.29
N LYS A 56 11.88 3.28 -7.21
CA LYS A 56 10.98 4.41 -7.08
C LYS A 56 10.05 4.51 -8.29
N GLU A 57 10.58 4.26 -9.48
CA GLU A 57 9.81 4.29 -10.72
C GLU A 57 8.72 3.21 -10.71
N SER A 58 9.01 2.04 -10.18
CA SER A 58 8.03 0.98 -10.02
C SER A 58 6.89 1.41 -9.10
N TRP A 59 7.21 2.04 -7.97
CA TRP A 59 6.20 2.60 -7.06
C TRP A 59 5.35 3.64 -7.75
N GLU A 60 5.99 4.58 -8.45
CA GLU A 60 5.26 5.65 -9.13
C GLU A 60 4.33 5.11 -10.21
N SER A 61 4.77 4.10 -10.95
CA SER A 61 3.93 3.44 -11.95
C SER A 61 2.71 2.76 -11.33
N PHE A 62 2.90 2.07 -10.22
CA PHE A 62 1.79 1.44 -9.50
C PHE A 62 0.84 2.50 -8.93
N ARG A 63 1.39 3.53 -8.29
CA ARG A 63 0.59 4.61 -7.72
C ARG A 63 -0.28 5.28 -8.77
N ASP A 64 0.34 5.68 -9.88
CA ASP A 64 -0.34 6.48 -10.90
C ASP A 64 -1.22 5.64 -11.82
N GLY A 65 -0.84 4.40 -12.08
CA GLY A 65 -1.58 3.51 -12.98
C GLY A 65 -2.68 2.68 -12.32
N THR A 66 -2.57 2.40 -11.04
CA THR A 66 -3.51 1.51 -10.34
C THR A 66 -4.05 2.12 -9.05
N LEU A 67 -3.17 2.52 -8.14
CA LEU A 67 -3.58 2.90 -6.78
C LEU A 67 -4.46 4.16 -6.77
N LEU A 68 -3.95 5.26 -7.29
CA LEU A 68 -4.70 6.53 -7.28
C LEU A 68 -5.98 6.46 -8.11
N PRO A 69 -6.00 5.89 -9.32
CA PRO A 69 -7.26 5.76 -10.06
C PRO A 69 -8.33 4.98 -9.31
N ARG A 70 -7.94 3.89 -8.64
CA ARG A 70 -8.90 3.08 -7.87
C ARG A 70 -9.40 3.82 -6.64
N LEU A 71 -8.49 4.47 -5.90
CA LEU A 71 -8.87 5.22 -4.71
C LEU A 71 -9.71 6.47 -5.06
N THR A 72 -9.38 7.14 -6.17
CA THR A 72 -10.13 8.31 -6.62
C THR A 72 -11.55 7.93 -7.07
N ALA A 73 -11.70 6.78 -7.72
CA ALA A 73 -13.02 6.27 -8.10
C ALA A 73 -13.86 5.84 -6.89
N GLY A 74 -13.20 5.61 -5.75
CA GLY A 74 -13.84 5.15 -4.54
C GLY A 74 -13.89 3.64 -4.45
N VAL A 75 -13.60 3.10 -3.26
CA VAL A 75 -13.67 1.68 -2.98
C VAL A 75 -14.72 1.48 -1.89
N GLU A 76 -15.82 0.81 -2.22
CA GLU A 76 -16.87 0.55 -1.25
C GLU A 76 -16.31 -0.25 -0.07
N GLY A 77 -16.52 0.28 1.14
CA GLY A 77 -16.00 -0.35 2.36
C GLY A 77 -14.51 -0.14 2.60
N GLY A 78 -13.80 0.52 1.69
CA GLY A 78 -12.38 0.79 1.82
C GLY A 78 -12.07 2.02 2.66
N PHE A 79 -10.78 2.39 2.68
CA PHE A 79 -10.36 3.59 3.39
C PHE A 79 -11.00 4.84 2.76
N GLN A 80 -11.51 5.71 3.62
CA GLN A 80 -12.25 6.91 3.19
C GLN A 80 -11.41 8.16 3.13
N THR A 81 -10.18 8.11 3.66
CA THR A 81 -9.28 9.26 3.72
C THR A 81 -7.92 8.86 3.16
N PRO A 82 -7.12 9.82 2.69
CA PRO A 82 -5.75 9.53 2.28
C PRO A 82 -4.91 9.08 3.50
N PRO A 83 -3.90 8.25 3.29
CA PRO A 83 -3.00 7.84 4.37
C PRO A 83 -1.98 8.94 4.66
N GLN A 84 -1.37 8.83 5.84
CA GLN A 84 -0.11 9.50 6.12
C GLN A 84 0.98 8.65 5.44
N GLU A 85 1.78 9.27 4.59
CA GLU A 85 2.77 8.53 3.81
C GLU A 85 4.19 8.90 4.20
N THR A 86 5.02 7.88 4.37
CA THR A 86 6.47 8.03 4.49
C THR A 86 7.10 7.16 3.40
N ALA A 87 7.97 7.75 2.59
CA ALA A 87 8.67 7.04 1.54
C ALA A 87 10.18 7.15 1.77
N PHE A 88 10.92 6.11 1.43
CA PHE A 88 12.36 6.09 1.68
C PHE A 88 13.07 5.13 0.73
N ASP A 89 14.36 5.41 0.47
CA ASP A 89 15.22 4.48 -0.24
C ASP A 89 15.59 3.34 0.68
N VAL A 90 15.45 2.10 0.20
CA VAL A 90 15.76 0.93 1.01
C VAL A 90 17.25 0.62 0.84
N TYR A 91 18.00 0.78 1.91
CA TYR A 91 19.42 0.45 1.94
C TYR A 91 19.65 -1.05 2.15
N ASN A 92 18.85 -1.65 3.03
CA ASN A 92 18.98 -3.06 3.39
C ASN A 92 17.60 -3.69 3.50
N LEU A 93 17.36 -4.76 2.76
CA LEU A 93 16.13 -5.54 2.82
C LEU A 93 16.51 -7.00 3.08
N GLN A 94 16.14 -7.50 4.24
CA GLN A 94 16.40 -8.90 4.62
C GLN A 94 15.08 -9.64 4.80
N PRO A 95 15.02 -10.91 4.39
CA PRO A 95 13.80 -11.71 4.58
C PRO A 95 13.53 -12.00 6.07
#